data_ca67d3debb0a5cd5464d2ff2ec81cf11
#
_entry.id   ca67d3debb0a5cd5464d2ff2ec81cf11
#
_cell.length_a   1.000
_cell.length_b   1.000
_cell.length_c   1.000
_cell.angle_alpha   90.00
_cell.angle_beta   90.00
_cell.angle_gamma   90.00
#
_symmetry.space_group_name_H-M   'P 1'
#
loop_
_entity.id
_entity.type
_entity.pdbx_description
1 polymer ?
#
loop_
_entity_poly.entity_id
_entity_poly.type
_entity_poly.pdbx_seq_one_letter_code
_entity_poly.pdbx_strand_id
1 'polypeptide(L)'
;MAKQRSMYICSECGYESGKWYGKCPGCGEWNTMNEETLAVKSTGTKRSSGGYASRPLKRLSEITEDVERRISTGIHEFDRVLGGGIVEGSLVLLGGDPGIGKSTILLQACQHLGQHHTILYVSGEESANQIKLRANRLGVTTDSLYILAETDVGSIAETIRSEKPDIVIIDSIQTMVYDQVTSSAGSVTQVRECTNIFMHTAKTYGIPIFVVGHVNKDGAIAGPKVLEHIVDTVLYFEGERNYSYRILRGVKNRFGSTNEIGVFEMTQEGLLEVENPSLMMLSGRPKNASGTCVACVMEGSRPILAEVQGLVTATGFGTPRRMSTGFDFNRMAMLIAVLEKRAGFFFNTMDAYINVVSGLRLDEPAADLSVAMALVSSLKDAVIGDKVLAFGEIGLAGEIRAVSHCEQRVQEAGRLGFQRCVIPFHNYKSLSRDLKKELDIVPVRTVRDAFSALTVKE
;
A
#
# COMPACT_ATOMS: atom_id res chain seq x y z
N MET A 1 -15.97 40.00 24.98
CA MET A 1 -14.76 39.28 24.55
C MET A 1 -15.07 37.76 24.64
N ALA A 2 -15.20 37.09 23.53
CA ALA A 2 -15.45 35.64 23.51
C ALA A 2 -14.21 34.92 24.04
N LYS A 3 -14.37 34.05 25.02
CA LYS A 3 -13.31 33.23 25.58
C LYS A 3 -12.86 32.23 24.52
N GLN A 4 -11.72 32.44 23.87
CA GLN A 4 -11.08 31.41 23.03
C GLN A 4 -10.69 30.23 23.92
N ARG A 5 -11.14 29.04 23.59
CA ARG A 5 -10.66 27.80 24.19
C ARG A 5 -9.69 27.15 23.21
N SER A 6 -8.44 27.03 23.64
CA SER A 6 -7.46 26.18 22.91
C SER A 6 -7.78 24.71 23.18
N MET A 7 -7.74 23.91 22.13
CA MET A 7 -7.80 22.45 22.20
C MET A 7 -6.59 21.89 21.49
N TYR A 8 -6.04 20.81 21.99
CA TYR A 8 -4.90 20.12 21.39
C TYR A 8 -5.39 18.86 20.69
N ILE A 9 -5.07 18.74 19.39
CA ILE A 9 -5.52 17.61 18.55
C ILE A 9 -4.29 16.91 17.99
N CYS A 10 -4.29 15.57 18.11
CA CYS A 10 -3.22 14.73 17.57
C CYS A 10 -3.29 14.70 16.04
N SER A 11 -2.20 15.02 15.35
CA SER A 11 -2.09 14.98 13.89
C SER A 11 -2.18 13.57 13.32
N GLU A 12 -1.85 12.55 14.12
CA GLU A 12 -1.82 11.15 13.68
C GLU A 12 -3.15 10.41 13.85
N CYS A 13 -3.83 10.60 14.99
CA CYS A 13 -5.04 9.83 15.30
C CYS A 13 -6.28 10.69 15.57
N GLY A 14 -6.17 12.04 15.57
CA GLY A 14 -7.28 12.92 15.85
C GLY A 14 -7.74 12.96 17.31
N TYR A 15 -6.97 12.40 18.26
CA TYR A 15 -7.28 12.46 19.69
C TYR A 15 -7.33 13.91 20.16
N GLU A 16 -8.43 14.30 20.81
CA GLU A 16 -8.70 15.67 21.28
C GLU A 16 -8.46 15.77 22.79
N SER A 17 -7.78 16.83 23.20
CA SER A 17 -7.54 17.13 24.62
C SER A 17 -7.53 18.62 24.91
N GLY A 18 -8.03 19.02 26.08
CA GLY A 18 -7.90 20.39 26.59
C GLY A 18 -6.49 20.71 27.13
N LYS A 19 -5.55 19.75 27.11
CA LYS A 19 -4.17 19.90 27.56
C LYS A 19 -3.22 19.33 26.52
N TRP A 20 -2.07 19.95 26.38
CA TRP A 20 -0.99 19.42 25.56
C TRP A 20 -0.32 18.21 26.24
N TYR A 21 -0.06 17.16 25.45
CA TYR A 21 0.69 15.99 25.86
C TYR A 21 1.88 15.80 24.92
N GLY A 22 3.09 15.55 25.46
CA GLY A 22 4.27 15.23 24.66
C GLY A 22 4.14 13.90 23.95
N LYS A 23 3.36 12.95 24.51
CA LYS A 23 3.00 11.66 23.92
C LYS A 23 1.48 11.57 23.85
N CYS A 24 0.93 11.32 22.67
CA CYS A 24 -0.51 11.23 22.46
C CYS A 24 -1.12 10.06 23.25
N PRO A 25 -2.16 10.28 24.10
CA PRO A 25 -2.81 9.20 24.84
C PRO A 25 -3.59 8.23 23.92
N GLY A 26 -3.98 8.65 22.71
CA GLY A 26 -4.75 7.85 21.78
C GLY A 26 -3.92 6.87 20.96
N CYS A 27 -2.83 7.32 20.34
CA CYS A 27 -1.98 6.48 19.48
C CYS A 27 -0.59 6.20 20.04
N GLY A 28 -0.16 6.90 21.09
CA GLY A 28 1.15 6.70 21.69
C GLY A 28 2.33 7.37 20.95
N GLU A 29 2.08 8.13 19.89
CA GLU A 29 3.10 8.86 19.14
C GLU A 29 3.56 10.12 19.88
N TRP A 30 4.84 10.50 19.69
CA TRP A 30 5.44 11.67 20.34
C TRP A 30 5.32 12.92 19.47
N ASN A 31 5.12 14.08 20.12
CA ASN A 31 5.09 15.43 19.49
C ASN A 31 4.04 15.60 18.38
N THR A 32 2.92 14.89 18.49
CA THR A 32 1.81 14.92 17.49
C THR A 32 0.63 15.80 17.93
N MET A 33 0.67 16.43 19.11
CA MET A 33 -0.41 17.25 19.64
C MET A 33 -0.26 18.71 19.17
N ASN A 34 -1.10 19.16 18.24
CA ASN A 34 -1.14 20.53 17.73
C ASN A 34 -2.24 21.34 18.40
N GLU A 35 -1.97 22.63 18.69
CA GLU A 35 -2.94 23.54 19.27
C GLU A 35 -3.89 24.07 18.18
N GLU A 36 -5.19 23.84 18.35
CA GLU A 36 -6.25 24.43 17.54
C GLU A 36 -7.14 25.34 18.38
N THR A 37 -7.40 26.57 17.90
CA THR A 37 -8.26 27.53 18.56
C THR A 37 -9.69 27.38 18.09
N LEU A 38 -10.58 26.94 18.98
CA LEU A 38 -12.01 26.89 18.72
C LEU A 38 -12.68 28.19 19.10
N ALA A 39 -13.22 28.92 18.13
CA ALA A 39 -14.09 30.04 18.40
C ALA A 39 -15.45 29.51 18.88
N VAL A 40 -15.78 29.76 20.15
CA VAL A 40 -17.11 29.45 20.67
C VAL A 40 -18.08 30.47 20.10
N LYS A 41 -18.82 30.12 19.04
CA LYS A 41 -19.99 30.89 18.61
C LYS A 41 -21.04 30.83 19.72
N SER A 42 -21.44 31.99 20.24
CA SER A 42 -22.55 32.14 21.19
C SER A 42 -23.82 31.51 20.59
N THR A 43 -24.39 30.59 21.34
CA THR A 43 -25.70 29.95 21.08
C THR A 43 -26.78 31.01 20.93
N GLY A 44 -27.23 31.25 19.72
CA GLY A 44 -28.29 32.23 19.45
C GLY A 44 -28.83 32.15 18.03
N THR A 45 -28.98 30.95 17.46
CA THR A 45 -29.84 30.80 16.29
C THR A 45 -30.51 29.42 16.36
N LYS A 46 -31.82 29.43 16.27
CA LYS A 46 -32.67 28.27 16.25
C LYS A 46 -32.09 27.24 15.26
N ARG A 47 -31.72 26.03 15.74
CA ARG A 47 -31.52 24.88 14.89
C ARG A 47 -32.78 24.77 14.02
N SER A 48 -32.70 25.10 12.76
CA SER A 48 -33.61 24.56 11.77
C SER A 48 -33.43 23.05 11.84
N SER A 49 -34.39 22.38 12.41
CA SER A 49 -34.51 20.93 12.37
C SER A 49 -34.77 20.54 10.90
N GLY A 50 -33.72 20.45 10.11
CA GLY A 50 -33.74 19.62 8.90
C GLY A 50 -34.02 18.21 9.42
N GLY A 51 -35.28 17.80 9.33
CA GLY A 51 -35.72 16.51 9.81
C GLY A 51 -34.88 15.40 9.18
N TYR A 52 -34.11 14.72 9.99
CA TYR A 52 -33.63 13.40 9.64
C TYR A 52 -34.88 12.57 9.40
N ALA A 53 -35.27 12.35 8.14
CA ALA A 53 -36.29 11.39 7.80
C ALA A 53 -35.79 10.06 8.37
N SER A 54 -36.45 9.57 9.43
CA SER A 54 -36.12 8.30 10.05
C SER A 54 -36.31 7.22 8.99
N ARG A 55 -35.21 6.62 8.58
CA ARG A 55 -35.27 5.47 7.66
C ARG A 55 -36.03 4.35 8.35
N PRO A 56 -37.00 3.71 7.68
CA PRO A 56 -37.75 2.61 8.27
C PRO A 56 -36.79 1.47 8.63
N LEU A 57 -37.00 0.88 9.81
CA LEU A 57 -36.28 -0.34 10.19
C LEU A 57 -36.68 -1.45 9.21
N LYS A 58 -35.67 -2.12 8.65
CA LYS A 58 -35.85 -3.30 7.79
C LYS A 58 -35.34 -4.53 8.52
N ARG A 59 -36.03 -5.65 8.43
CA ARG A 59 -35.51 -6.93 8.90
C ARG A 59 -34.42 -7.39 7.96
N LEU A 60 -33.41 -8.08 8.48
CA LEU A 60 -32.32 -8.63 7.64
C LEU A 60 -32.86 -9.50 6.49
N SER A 61 -33.92 -10.27 6.75
CA SER A 61 -34.59 -11.11 5.74
C SER A 61 -35.38 -10.34 4.66
N GLU A 62 -35.62 -9.05 4.89
CA GLU A 62 -36.29 -8.16 3.93
C GLU A 62 -35.32 -7.37 3.06
N ILE A 63 -34.03 -7.49 3.39
CA ILE A 63 -32.94 -6.90 2.60
C ILE A 63 -32.63 -7.92 1.50
N THR A 64 -33.05 -7.62 0.30
CA THR A 64 -32.58 -8.37 -0.88
C THR A 64 -31.07 -8.18 -0.99
N GLU A 65 -30.33 -9.28 -1.13
CA GLU A 65 -28.95 -9.23 -1.55
C GLU A 65 -28.92 -8.65 -2.98
N ASP A 66 -28.93 -7.34 -3.09
CA ASP A 66 -28.51 -6.71 -4.34
C ASP A 66 -27.05 -7.14 -4.53
N VAL A 67 -26.79 -7.91 -5.59
CA VAL A 67 -25.44 -8.25 -6.00
C VAL A 67 -24.69 -6.93 -6.04
N GLU A 68 -23.68 -6.78 -5.19
CA GLU A 68 -22.88 -5.57 -5.06
C GLU A 68 -22.39 -5.19 -6.47
N ARG A 69 -23.06 -4.21 -7.10
CA ARG A 69 -22.67 -3.75 -8.42
C ARG A 69 -21.34 -3.05 -8.29
N ARG A 70 -20.34 -3.58 -8.98
CA ARG A 70 -19.02 -3.01 -9.05
C ARG A 70 -18.83 -2.36 -10.41
N ILE A 71 -18.36 -1.12 -10.39
CA ILE A 71 -18.03 -0.36 -11.60
C ILE A 71 -16.54 -0.58 -11.83
N SER A 72 -16.18 -1.17 -12.98
CA SER A 72 -14.77 -1.31 -13.37
C SER A 72 -14.18 0.05 -13.72
N THR A 73 -12.98 0.32 -13.23
CA THR A 73 -12.21 1.52 -13.61
C THR A 73 -11.59 1.40 -14.99
N GLY A 74 -11.61 0.18 -15.59
CA GLY A 74 -10.91 -0.15 -16.83
C GLY A 74 -9.41 -0.34 -16.66
N ILE A 75 -8.90 -0.27 -15.43
CA ILE A 75 -7.50 -0.48 -15.05
C ILE A 75 -7.47 -1.70 -14.13
N HIS A 76 -6.99 -2.86 -14.63
CA HIS A 76 -7.09 -4.14 -13.92
C HIS A 76 -6.34 -4.16 -12.59
N GLU A 77 -5.15 -3.58 -12.53
CA GLU A 77 -4.36 -3.50 -11.30
C GLU A 77 -5.03 -2.56 -10.27
N PHE A 78 -5.78 -1.55 -10.72
CA PHE A 78 -6.56 -0.69 -9.82
C PHE A 78 -7.82 -1.40 -9.32
N ASP A 79 -8.56 -2.06 -10.23
CA ASP A 79 -9.75 -2.84 -9.86
C ASP A 79 -9.40 -3.97 -8.89
N ARG A 80 -8.24 -4.63 -9.05
CA ARG A 80 -7.73 -5.63 -8.12
C ARG A 80 -7.66 -5.10 -6.70
N VAL A 81 -7.03 -3.95 -6.49
CA VAL A 81 -6.84 -3.35 -5.16
C VAL A 81 -8.18 -2.86 -4.57
N LEU A 82 -9.11 -2.43 -5.43
CA LEU A 82 -10.48 -2.11 -5.03
C LEU A 82 -11.31 -3.35 -4.65
N GLY A 83 -10.81 -4.57 -4.96
CA GLY A 83 -11.52 -5.83 -4.73
C GLY A 83 -12.49 -6.19 -5.85
N GLY A 84 -12.21 -5.75 -7.08
CA GLY A 84 -12.97 -6.02 -8.31
C GLY A 84 -13.73 -4.82 -8.86
N GLY A 85 -13.45 -3.60 -8.39
CA GLY A 85 -14.03 -2.35 -8.90
C GLY A 85 -14.64 -1.47 -7.81
N ILE A 86 -15.20 -0.34 -8.25
CA ILE A 86 -15.79 0.69 -7.39
C ILE A 86 -17.18 0.21 -6.91
N VAL A 87 -17.44 0.34 -5.61
CA VAL A 87 -18.74 0.01 -5.01
C VAL A 87 -19.61 1.26 -4.89
N GLU A 88 -20.87 1.19 -5.27
CA GLU A 88 -21.84 2.28 -5.16
C GLU A 88 -21.95 2.81 -3.72
N GLY A 89 -21.97 4.13 -3.57
CA GLY A 89 -22.04 4.79 -2.27
C GLY A 89 -20.82 4.58 -1.36
N SER A 90 -19.70 4.09 -1.90
CA SER A 90 -18.44 3.96 -1.16
C SER A 90 -17.67 5.27 -1.08
N LEU A 91 -16.92 5.46 0.01
CA LEU A 91 -15.91 6.51 0.14
C LEU A 91 -14.53 5.88 0.14
N VAL A 92 -13.74 6.19 -0.89
CA VAL A 92 -12.40 5.63 -1.11
C VAL A 92 -11.35 6.70 -0.88
N LEU A 93 -10.44 6.47 0.04
CA LEU A 93 -9.26 7.33 0.27
C LEU A 93 -8.08 6.82 -0.55
N LEU A 94 -7.51 7.68 -1.37
CA LEU A 94 -6.26 7.44 -2.09
C LEU A 94 -5.14 8.31 -1.48
N GLY A 95 -4.31 7.70 -0.64
CA GLY A 95 -3.18 8.32 0.05
C GLY A 95 -1.84 8.11 -0.66
N GLY A 96 -0.84 8.87 -0.26
CA GLY A 96 0.54 8.73 -0.75
C GLY A 96 1.27 10.06 -0.87
N ASP A 97 2.58 10.01 -1.09
CA ASP A 97 3.45 11.18 -1.22
C ASP A 97 3.01 12.10 -2.37
N PRO A 98 3.25 13.43 -2.27
CA PRO A 98 3.05 14.34 -3.39
C PRO A 98 3.85 13.93 -4.62
N GLY A 99 3.18 13.95 -5.80
CA GLY A 99 3.81 13.57 -7.08
C GLY A 99 3.94 12.07 -7.32
N ILE A 100 3.41 11.18 -6.45
CA ILE A 100 3.51 9.72 -6.61
C ILE A 100 2.65 9.16 -7.74
N GLY A 101 1.59 9.88 -8.18
CA GLY A 101 0.70 9.44 -9.28
C GLY A 101 -0.78 9.36 -8.93
N LYS A 102 -1.22 9.79 -7.73
CA LYS A 102 -2.62 9.71 -7.28
C LYS A 102 -3.61 10.33 -8.26
N SER A 103 -3.43 11.61 -8.55
CA SER A 103 -4.30 12.33 -9.50
C SER A 103 -4.16 11.82 -10.95
N THR A 104 -3.00 11.23 -11.28
CA THR A 104 -2.76 10.64 -12.61
C THR A 104 -3.63 9.41 -12.82
N ILE A 105 -3.62 8.44 -11.89
CA ILE A 105 -4.41 7.22 -12.04
C ILE A 105 -5.92 7.52 -12.06
N LEU A 106 -6.38 8.48 -11.24
CA LEU A 106 -7.78 8.87 -11.22
C LEU A 106 -8.22 9.53 -12.52
N LEU A 107 -7.39 10.40 -13.11
CA LEU A 107 -7.68 10.98 -14.42
C LEU A 107 -7.66 9.91 -15.52
N GLN A 108 -6.72 8.97 -15.51
CA GLN A 108 -6.69 7.86 -16.48
C GLN A 108 -7.94 6.97 -16.34
N ALA A 109 -8.37 6.67 -15.11
CA ALA A 109 -9.62 5.95 -14.87
C ALA A 109 -10.84 6.69 -15.43
N CYS A 110 -10.86 8.04 -15.41
CA CYS A 110 -11.95 8.82 -15.98
C CYS A 110 -12.15 8.57 -17.48
N GLN A 111 -11.10 8.23 -18.25
CA GLN A 111 -11.24 7.91 -19.68
C GLN A 111 -12.10 6.67 -19.90
N HIS A 112 -11.92 5.64 -19.08
CA HIS A 112 -12.71 4.40 -19.16
C HIS A 112 -14.09 4.57 -18.54
N LEU A 113 -14.16 5.14 -17.35
CA LEU A 113 -15.41 5.38 -16.64
C LEU A 113 -16.35 6.29 -17.43
N GLY A 114 -15.82 7.32 -18.08
CA GLY A 114 -16.60 8.29 -18.85
C GLY A 114 -17.25 7.75 -20.14
N GLN A 115 -17.02 6.49 -20.49
CA GLN A 115 -17.75 5.82 -21.58
C GLN A 115 -19.20 5.50 -21.19
N HIS A 116 -19.48 5.32 -19.91
CA HIS A 116 -20.77 4.87 -19.39
C HIS A 116 -21.29 5.68 -18.20
N HIS A 117 -20.46 6.53 -17.60
CA HIS A 117 -20.74 7.24 -16.35
C HIS A 117 -20.39 8.72 -16.46
N THR A 118 -21.17 9.55 -15.77
CA THR A 118 -20.87 10.97 -15.57
C THR A 118 -19.96 11.12 -14.35
N ILE A 119 -18.87 11.86 -14.51
CA ILE A 119 -17.84 12.02 -13.50
C ILE A 119 -17.69 13.49 -13.13
N LEU A 120 -17.77 13.80 -11.83
CA LEU A 120 -17.46 15.12 -11.31
C LEU A 120 -16.08 15.10 -10.66
N TYR A 121 -15.12 15.83 -11.22
CA TYR A 121 -13.79 16.01 -10.66
C TYR A 121 -13.72 17.39 -10.00
N VAL A 122 -13.62 17.39 -8.68
CA VAL A 122 -13.50 18.61 -7.86
C VAL A 122 -12.04 18.81 -7.51
N SER A 123 -11.51 19.97 -7.83
CA SER A 123 -10.13 20.35 -7.51
C SER A 123 -10.08 21.60 -6.63
N GLY A 124 -9.36 21.48 -5.52
CA GLY A 124 -9.04 22.64 -4.67
C GLY A 124 -7.62 23.17 -4.86
N GLU A 125 -6.79 22.49 -5.68
CA GLU A 125 -5.39 22.89 -5.88
C GLU A 125 -5.13 23.41 -7.30
N GLU A 126 -5.76 22.80 -8.30
CA GLU A 126 -5.52 23.10 -9.70
C GLU A 126 -6.72 23.76 -10.36
N SER A 127 -6.46 24.70 -11.25
CA SER A 127 -7.49 25.30 -12.09
C SER A 127 -7.97 24.31 -13.16
N ALA A 128 -9.18 24.52 -13.69
CA ALA A 128 -9.73 23.70 -14.76
C ALA A 128 -8.81 23.61 -16.00
N ASN A 129 -8.10 24.69 -16.33
CA ASN A 129 -7.14 24.70 -17.44
C ASN A 129 -5.93 23.80 -17.19
N GLN A 130 -5.40 23.76 -15.96
CA GLN A 130 -4.28 22.88 -15.58
C GLN A 130 -4.69 21.41 -15.64
N ILE A 131 -5.89 21.10 -15.16
CA ILE A 131 -6.46 19.75 -15.26
C ILE A 131 -6.65 19.35 -16.72
N LYS A 132 -7.16 20.25 -17.56
CA LYS A 132 -7.33 19.99 -19.00
C LYS A 132 -6.01 19.70 -19.72
N LEU A 133 -4.95 20.47 -19.40
CA LEU A 133 -3.61 20.20 -19.97
C LEU A 133 -3.08 18.84 -19.54
N ARG A 134 -3.30 18.45 -18.28
CA ARG A 134 -2.91 17.14 -17.76
C ARG A 134 -3.73 16.03 -18.41
N ALA A 135 -5.04 16.19 -18.51
CA ALA A 135 -5.94 15.25 -19.16
C ALA A 135 -5.52 14.99 -20.62
N ASN A 136 -5.22 16.05 -21.36
CA ASN A 136 -4.75 15.95 -22.76
C ASN A 136 -3.44 15.14 -22.86
N ARG A 137 -2.47 15.36 -21.96
CA ARG A 137 -1.22 14.61 -21.92
C ARG A 137 -1.44 13.12 -21.62
N LEU A 138 -2.44 12.80 -20.82
CA LEU A 138 -2.80 11.42 -20.43
C LEU A 138 -3.77 10.76 -21.43
N GLY A 139 -4.12 11.42 -22.53
CA GLY A 139 -5.06 10.90 -23.51
C GLY A 139 -6.52 10.84 -23.03
N VAL A 140 -6.88 11.62 -22.02
CA VAL A 140 -8.25 11.69 -21.48
C VAL A 140 -9.06 12.68 -22.29
N THR A 141 -10.00 12.15 -23.09
CA THR A 141 -10.80 12.90 -24.06
C THR A 141 -12.31 12.75 -23.87
N THR A 142 -12.75 12.05 -22.83
CA THR A 142 -14.18 11.82 -22.57
C THR A 142 -14.93 13.13 -22.33
N ASP A 143 -16.13 13.24 -22.90
CA ASP A 143 -17.05 14.38 -22.69
C ASP A 143 -17.85 14.26 -21.39
N SER A 144 -17.82 13.11 -20.72
CA SER A 144 -18.57 12.84 -19.48
C SER A 144 -17.81 13.27 -18.22
N LEU A 145 -16.63 13.93 -18.36
CA LEU A 145 -15.82 14.43 -17.25
C LEU A 145 -16.07 15.92 -17.03
N TYR A 146 -16.72 16.26 -15.92
CA TYR A 146 -16.98 17.62 -15.49
C TYR A 146 -15.97 18.07 -14.44
N ILE A 147 -15.45 19.29 -14.59
CA ILE A 147 -14.44 19.85 -13.67
C ILE A 147 -15.07 20.98 -12.85
N LEU A 148 -14.92 20.92 -11.54
CA LEU A 148 -15.34 21.95 -10.60
C LEU A 148 -14.12 22.43 -9.80
N ALA A 149 -13.74 23.70 -9.95
CA ALA A 149 -12.69 24.33 -9.13
C ALA A 149 -13.37 24.99 -7.94
N GLU A 150 -13.47 24.26 -6.82
CA GLU A 150 -14.17 24.68 -5.60
C GLU A 150 -13.53 24.05 -4.36
N THR A 151 -13.59 24.75 -3.23
CA THR A 151 -13.07 24.28 -1.94
C THR A 151 -14.13 24.23 -0.85
N ASP A 152 -15.25 24.94 -1.00
CA ASP A 152 -16.35 24.88 -0.03
C ASP A 152 -17.15 23.57 -0.16
N VAL A 153 -17.06 22.75 0.88
CA VAL A 153 -17.71 21.43 0.92
C VAL A 153 -19.23 21.52 0.89
N GLY A 154 -19.80 22.61 1.41
CA GLY A 154 -21.24 22.86 1.35
C GLY A 154 -21.73 23.04 -0.09
N SER A 155 -21.03 23.85 -0.87
CA SER A 155 -21.28 24.10 -2.29
C SER A 155 -21.06 22.84 -3.13
N ILE A 156 -19.98 22.10 -2.86
CA ILE A 156 -19.69 20.83 -3.54
C ILE A 156 -20.82 19.82 -3.30
N ALA A 157 -21.24 19.62 -2.04
CA ALA A 157 -22.32 18.69 -1.70
C ALA A 157 -23.67 19.07 -2.35
N GLU A 158 -23.97 20.37 -2.47
CA GLU A 158 -25.14 20.86 -3.18
C GLU A 158 -25.05 20.55 -4.69
N THR A 159 -23.89 20.76 -5.31
CA THR A 159 -23.64 20.44 -6.71
C THR A 159 -23.82 18.92 -6.95
N ILE A 160 -23.28 18.05 -6.08
CA ILE A 160 -23.45 16.60 -6.16
C ILE A 160 -24.96 16.25 -6.08
N ARG A 161 -25.70 16.93 -5.23
CA ARG A 161 -27.13 16.69 -5.05
C ARG A 161 -27.96 17.10 -6.28
N SER A 162 -27.63 18.24 -6.90
CA SER A 162 -28.38 18.76 -8.05
C SER A 162 -28.04 18.03 -9.34
N GLU A 163 -26.74 17.85 -9.62
CA GLU A 163 -26.25 17.27 -10.88
C GLU A 163 -26.29 15.73 -10.91
N LYS A 164 -26.25 15.09 -9.72
CA LYS A 164 -26.26 13.63 -9.53
C LYS A 164 -25.26 12.89 -10.42
N PRO A 165 -23.97 13.23 -10.35
CA PRO A 165 -22.95 12.48 -11.09
C PRO A 165 -22.92 11.02 -10.61
N ASP A 166 -22.48 10.11 -11.48
CA ASP A 166 -22.33 8.70 -11.11
C ASP A 166 -21.11 8.46 -10.24
N ILE A 167 -20.06 9.28 -10.37
CA ILE A 167 -18.80 9.18 -9.64
C ILE A 167 -18.29 10.58 -9.30
N VAL A 168 -17.71 10.74 -8.11
CA VAL A 168 -17.09 12.01 -7.68
C VAL A 168 -15.63 11.77 -7.29
N ILE A 169 -14.76 12.69 -7.66
CA ILE A 169 -13.34 12.72 -7.27
C ILE A 169 -13.06 14.06 -6.58
N ILE A 170 -12.48 14.02 -5.38
CA ILE A 170 -12.08 15.20 -4.59
C ILE A 170 -10.55 15.23 -4.52
N ASP A 171 -9.92 16.22 -5.15
CA ASP A 171 -8.46 16.38 -5.24
C ASP A 171 -7.99 17.78 -4.83
N SER A 172 -7.54 17.97 -3.57
CA SER A 172 -7.37 17.04 -2.46
C SER A 172 -8.21 17.44 -1.24
N ILE A 173 -8.38 16.51 -0.30
CA ILE A 173 -9.15 16.77 0.94
C ILE A 173 -8.53 17.87 1.81
N GLN A 174 -7.22 18.06 1.73
CA GLN A 174 -6.50 19.06 2.53
C GLN A 174 -6.85 20.49 2.16
N THR A 175 -7.32 20.74 0.96
CA THR A 175 -7.74 22.08 0.50
C THR A 175 -9.21 22.36 0.77
N MET A 176 -9.98 21.35 1.15
CA MET A 176 -11.42 21.49 1.39
C MET A 176 -11.69 22.23 2.69
N VAL A 177 -12.71 23.08 2.66
CA VAL A 177 -13.13 23.94 3.77
C VAL A 177 -14.62 23.75 4.03
N TYR A 178 -14.99 23.67 5.29
CA TYR A 178 -16.37 23.73 5.74
C TYR A 178 -16.56 24.93 6.65
N ASP A 179 -17.34 25.91 6.22
CA ASP A 179 -17.49 27.20 6.89
C ASP A 179 -17.97 27.16 8.35
N GLN A 180 -18.62 26.06 8.76
CA GLN A 180 -19.05 25.89 10.14
C GLN A 180 -17.91 25.51 11.09
N VAL A 181 -16.75 25.16 10.57
CA VAL A 181 -15.53 24.83 11.31
C VAL A 181 -14.55 25.98 11.20
N THR A 182 -14.09 26.51 12.33
CA THR A 182 -13.26 27.72 12.38
C THR A 182 -11.76 27.47 12.21
N SER A 183 -11.34 26.20 12.20
CA SER A 183 -9.93 25.84 11.96
C SER A 183 -9.56 26.02 10.48
N SER A 184 -8.27 26.21 10.21
CA SER A 184 -7.75 26.42 8.85
C SER A 184 -7.88 25.17 7.97
N ALA A 185 -7.89 25.38 6.65
CA ALA A 185 -7.81 24.30 5.67
C ALA A 185 -6.62 23.37 5.97
N GLY A 186 -6.79 22.06 5.77
CA GLY A 186 -5.76 21.07 6.05
C GLY A 186 -5.57 20.69 7.52
N SER A 187 -6.22 21.38 8.47
CA SER A 187 -6.22 20.97 9.87
C SER A 187 -6.97 19.65 10.07
N VAL A 188 -6.65 18.91 11.13
CA VAL A 188 -7.28 17.62 11.46
C VAL A 188 -8.80 17.75 11.53
N THR A 189 -9.28 18.80 12.18
CA THR A 189 -10.72 19.03 12.37
C THR A 189 -11.40 19.31 11.03
N GLN A 190 -10.84 20.19 10.18
CA GLN A 190 -11.41 20.48 8.85
C GLN A 190 -11.44 19.22 7.98
N VAL A 191 -10.32 18.53 7.87
CA VAL A 191 -10.22 17.31 7.05
C VAL A 191 -11.20 16.24 7.51
N ARG A 192 -11.36 16.06 8.82
CA ARG A 192 -12.33 15.11 9.40
C ARG A 192 -13.77 15.51 9.09
N GLU A 193 -14.17 16.75 9.33
CA GLU A 193 -15.54 17.21 9.10
C GLU A 193 -15.91 17.21 7.61
N CYS A 194 -15.01 17.67 6.74
CA CYS A 194 -15.20 17.58 5.29
C CYS A 194 -15.40 16.13 4.82
N THR A 195 -14.58 15.21 5.34
CA THR A 195 -14.70 13.78 5.00
C THR A 195 -16.02 13.19 5.51
N ASN A 196 -16.50 13.57 6.70
CA ASN A 196 -17.79 13.14 7.22
C ASN A 196 -18.96 13.60 6.31
N ILE A 197 -18.88 14.82 5.77
CA ILE A 197 -19.90 15.33 4.83
C ILE A 197 -19.88 14.51 3.54
N PHE A 198 -18.70 14.24 2.97
CA PHE A 198 -18.59 13.39 1.78
C PHE A 198 -19.06 11.97 2.03
N MET A 199 -18.75 11.38 3.20
CA MET A 199 -19.26 10.06 3.58
C MET A 199 -20.80 10.06 3.64
N HIS A 200 -21.38 11.07 4.27
CA HIS A 200 -22.84 11.18 4.35
C HIS A 200 -23.47 11.34 2.95
N THR A 201 -22.85 12.17 2.09
CA THR A 201 -23.28 12.40 0.72
C THR A 201 -23.21 11.10 -0.10
N ALA A 202 -22.08 10.38 -0.05
CA ALA A 202 -21.90 9.10 -0.72
C ALA A 202 -23.00 8.08 -0.33
N LYS A 203 -23.20 7.90 0.97
CA LYS A 203 -24.21 6.93 1.50
C LYS A 203 -25.65 7.35 1.24
N THR A 204 -25.94 8.66 1.21
CA THR A 204 -27.30 9.16 1.01
C THR A 204 -27.74 9.04 -0.44
N TYR A 205 -26.86 9.34 -1.37
CA TYR A 205 -27.19 9.36 -2.80
C TYR A 205 -26.74 8.10 -3.54
N GLY A 206 -26.00 7.18 -2.89
CA GLY A 206 -25.45 5.99 -3.54
C GLY A 206 -24.29 6.29 -4.49
N ILE A 207 -23.68 7.48 -4.40
CA ILE A 207 -22.64 7.93 -5.32
C ILE A 207 -21.26 7.60 -4.71
N PRO A 208 -20.39 6.82 -5.39
CA PRO A 208 -19.04 6.59 -4.95
C PRO A 208 -18.20 7.87 -5.04
N ILE A 209 -17.42 8.13 -3.99
CA ILE A 209 -16.56 9.31 -3.91
C ILE A 209 -15.13 8.87 -3.65
N PHE A 210 -14.20 9.28 -4.52
CA PHE A 210 -12.76 9.19 -4.30
C PHE A 210 -12.27 10.46 -3.62
N VAL A 211 -11.46 10.30 -2.59
CA VAL A 211 -10.83 11.41 -1.88
C VAL A 211 -9.33 11.24 -1.94
N VAL A 212 -8.63 12.20 -2.55
CA VAL A 212 -7.16 12.23 -2.58
C VAL A 212 -6.64 12.85 -1.30
N GLY A 213 -5.67 12.17 -0.67
CA GLY A 213 -4.99 12.63 0.53
C GLY A 213 -3.46 12.64 0.37
N HIS A 214 -2.79 13.68 0.87
CA HIS A 214 -1.34 13.75 0.92
C HIS A 214 -0.84 13.25 2.28
N VAL A 215 0.20 12.40 2.29
CA VAL A 215 0.92 11.99 3.50
C VAL A 215 1.99 13.03 3.77
N ASN A 216 1.96 13.67 4.93
CA ASN A 216 3.04 14.56 5.37
C ASN A 216 3.89 13.87 6.42
N LYS A 217 5.21 13.88 6.20
CA LYS A 217 6.21 13.40 7.17
C LYS A 217 6.37 14.34 8.37
N ASP A 218 5.92 15.59 8.25
CA ASP A 218 6.20 16.67 9.20
C ASP A 218 5.05 16.98 10.20
N GLY A 219 3.98 16.19 10.22
CA GLY A 219 2.92 16.27 11.25
C GLY A 219 2.06 17.56 11.30
N ALA A 220 2.30 18.55 10.42
CA ALA A 220 1.61 19.84 10.45
C ALA A 220 0.25 19.81 9.72
N ILE A 221 0.01 18.88 8.82
CA ILE A 221 -1.23 18.71 8.06
C ILE A 221 -1.81 17.34 8.39
N ALA A 222 -3.14 17.27 8.57
CA ALA A 222 -3.83 16.00 8.86
C ALA A 222 -3.48 14.93 7.83
N GLY A 223 -2.79 13.89 8.29
CA GLY A 223 -2.43 12.75 7.47
C GLY A 223 -3.63 11.82 7.21
N PRO A 224 -3.54 10.93 6.21
CA PRO A 224 -4.58 9.96 5.88
C PRO A 224 -5.03 9.08 7.05
N LYS A 225 -4.17 8.81 8.03
CA LYS A 225 -4.50 8.00 9.22
C LYS A 225 -5.74 8.47 9.98
N VAL A 226 -5.96 9.79 10.04
CA VAL A 226 -7.15 10.35 10.68
C VAL A 226 -8.44 9.92 9.97
N LEU A 227 -8.38 9.70 8.66
CA LEU A 227 -9.50 9.38 7.80
C LEU A 227 -9.77 7.88 7.70
N GLU A 228 -8.79 7.03 8.01
CA GLU A 228 -8.89 5.57 7.86
C GLU A 228 -10.11 4.97 8.57
N HIS A 229 -10.52 5.55 9.69
CA HIS A 229 -11.69 5.08 10.44
C HIS A 229 -13.01 5.51 9.81
N ILE A 230 -13.03 6.61 9.08
CA ILE A 230 -14.23 7.21 8.48
C ILE A 230 -14.56 6.54 7.14
N VAL A 231 -13.55 6.38 6.27
CA VAL A 231 -13.73 5.87 4.91
C VAL A 231 -13.96 4.35 4.85
N ASP A 232 -14.55 3.87 3.77
CA ASP A 232 -14.79 2.45 3.54
C ASP A 232 -13.54 1.70 3.03
N THR A 233 -12.80 2.35 2.15
CA THR A 233 -11.60 1.78 1.52
C THR A 233 -10.44 2.78 1.63
N VAL A 234 -9.25 2.28 1.96
CA VAL A 234 -8.00 3.04 2.04
C VAL A 234 -6.99 2.39 1.13
N LEU A 235 -6.51 3.16 0.17
CA LEU A 235 -5.46 2.78 -0.77
C LEU A 235 -4.27 3.70 -0.58
N TYR A 236 -3.06 3.13 -0.54
CA TYR A 236 -1.82 3.89 -0.48
C TYR A 236 -0.96 3.66 -1.70
N PHE A 237 -0.52 4.76 -2.32
CA PHE A 237 0.57 4.72 -3.28
C PHE A 237 1.91 4.74 -2.55
N GLU A 238 2.72 3.73 -2.84
CA GLU A 238 4.07 3.55 -2.34
C GLU A 238 5.05 3.57 -3.52
N GLY A 239 6.27 4.02 -3.31
CA GLY A 239 7.34 4.01 -4.30
C GLY A 239 8.36 5.11 -4.06
N GLU A 240 9.59 4.84 -4.37
CA GLU A 240 10.66 5.83 -4.32
C GLU A 240 10.73 6.61 -5.63
N ARG A 241 11.07 7.90 -5.55
CA ARG A 241 11.15 8.79 -6.73
C ARG A 241 12.18 8.35 -7.78
N ASN A 242 13.15 7.56 -7.35
CA ASN A 242 14.24 7.07 -8.21
C ASN A 242 13.88 5.82 -9.02
N TYR A 243 12.75 5.18 -8.74
CA TYR A 243 12.27 4.02 -9.48
C TYR A 243 11.10 4.40 -10.38
N SER A 244 11.00 3.76 -11.54
CA SER A 244 9.89 4.02 -12.49
C SER A 244 8.56 3.44 -12.02
N TYR A 245 8.57 2.41 -11.16
CA TYR A 245 7.33 1.77 -10.72
C TYR A 245 6.78 2.32 -9.42
N ARG A 246 5.47 2.10 -9.29
CA ARG A 246 4.65 2.48 -8.16
C ARG A 246 3.82 1.29 -7.73
N ILE A 247 3.69 1.11 -6.44
CA ILE A 247 2.84 0.07 -5.84
C ILE A 247 1.63 0.76 -5.24
N LEU A 248 0.44 0.33 -5.61
CA LEU A 248 -0.80 0.72 -4.98
C LEU A 248 -1.23 -0.38 -4.04
N ARG A 249 -1.31 -0.10 -2.75
CA ARG A 249 -1.64 -1.08 -1.70
C ARG A 249 -3.00 -0.81 -1.09
N GLY A 250 -3.84 -1.84 -0.96
CA GLY A 250 -5.07 -1.82 -0.19
C GLY A 250 -4.78 -2.03 1.30
N VAL A 251 -4.94 -0.99 2.13
CA VAL A 251 -4.71 -1.05 3.59
C VAL A 251 -6.00 -1.37 4.35
N LYS A 252 -7.13 -0.85 3.86
CA LYS A 252 -8.47 -1.12 4.39
C LYS A 252 -9.43 -1.29 3.23
N ASN A 253 -10.24 -2.32 3.27
CA ASN A 253 -11.31 -2.53 2.29
C ASN A 253 -12.49 -3.26 2.95
N ARG A 254 -13.65 -2.58 3.06
CA ARG A 254 -14.87 -3.19 3.60
C ARG A 254 -15.57 -4.11 2.60
N PHE A 255 -15.20 -4.00 1.33
CA PHE A 255 -15.84 -4.68 0.21
C PHE A 255 -14.99 -5.77 -0.42
N GLY A 256 -13.78 -6.02 0.10
CA GLY A 256 -12.87 -6.99 -0.47
C GLY A 256 -11.67 -7.29 0.42
N SER A 257 -10.70 -8.00 -0.15
CA SER A 257 -9.46 -8.33 0.53
C SER A 257 -8.64 -7.06 0.84
N THR A 258 -7.98 -7.06 1.97
CA THR A 258 -6.94 -6.09 2.31
C THR A 258 -5.57 -6.64 1.94
N ASN A 259 -4.56 -5.77 1.83
CA ASN A 259 -3.19 -6.11 1.44
C ASN A 259 -3.01 -6.51 -0.04
N GLU A 260 -4.07 -6.42 -0.87
CA GLU A 260 -3.88 -6.54 -2.32
C GLU A 260 -3.01 -5.41 -2.84
N ILE A 261 -2.17 -5.72 -3.84
CA ILE A 261 -1.35 -4.72 -4.50
C ILE A 261 -1.65 -4.64 -6.00
N GLY A 262 -1.55 -3.41 -6.52
CA GLY A 262 -1.48 -3.11 -7.93
C GLY A 262 -0.09 -2.54 -8.25
N VAL A 263 0.52 -2.99 -9.32
CA VAL A 263 1.86 -2.54 -9.73
C VAL A 263 1.77 -1.77 -11.03
N PHE A 264 2.35 -0.57 -11.03
CA PHE A 264 2.32 0.36 -12.15
C PHE A 264 3.72 0.84 -12.48
N GLU A 265 3.96 1.15 -13.74
CA GLU A 265 5.13 1.86 -14.20
C GLU A 265 4.79 3.31 -14.53
N MET A 266 5.55 4.27 -13.99
CA MET A 266 5.38 5.68 -14.29
C MET A 266 6.13 6.02 -15.57
N THR A 267 5.38 6.44 -16.59
CA THR A 267 5.92 6.86 -17.89
C THR A 267 5.58 8.32 -18.19
N GLN A 268 6.01 8.82 -19.35
CA GLN A 268 5.61 10.16 -19.80
C GLN A 268 4.10 10.24 -20.13
N GLU A 269 3.51 9.13 -20.51
CA GLU A 269 2.09 8.98 -20.87
C GLU A 269 1.21 8.69 -19.65
N GLY A 270 1.78 8.55 -18.47
CA GLY A 270 1.08 8.28 -17.22
C GLY A 270 1.51 6.98 -16.53
N LEU A 271 0.59 6.35 -15.83
CA LEU A 271 0.77 5.08 -15.14
C LEU A 271 0.32 3.93 -16.06
N LEU A 272 1.24 3.03 -16.35
CA LEU A 272 0.96 1.80 -17.09
C LEU A 272 0.90 0.61 -16.12
N GLU A 273 -0.04 -0.29 -16.37
CA GLU A 273 -0.17 -1.53 -15.58
C GLU A 273 1.00 -2.47 -15.83
N VAL A 274 1.55 -3.05 -14.79
CA VAL A 274 2.57 -4.08 -14.89
C VAL A 274 1.91 -5.45 -14.79
N GLU A 275 1.70 -6.11 -15.93
CA GLU A 275 1.05 -7.43 -15.98
C GLU A 275 1.80 -8.49 -15.15
N ASN A 276 3.12 -8.44 -15.16
CA ASN A 276 3.97 -9.37 -14.45
C ASN A 276 5.05 -8.67 -13.62
N PRO A 277 4.74 -8.28 -12.36
CA PRO A 277 5.70 -7.65 -11.47
C PRO A 277 6.97 -8.49 -11.22
N SER A 278 6.85 -9.81 -11.14
CA SER A 278 7.99 -10.70 -10.92
C SER A 278 9.02 -10.62 -12.05
N LEU A 279 8.58 -10.59 -13.31
CA LEU A 279 9.48 -10.44 -14.45
C LEU A 279 10.22 -9.10 -14.41
N MET A 280 9.52 -8.03 -14.06
CA MET A 280 10.11 -6.72 -13.91
C MET A 280 11.14 -6.70 -12.77
N MET A 281 10.81 -7.27 -11.61
CA MET A 281 11.69 -7.31 -10.43
C MET A 281 12.92 -8.20 -10.63
N LEU A 282 12.88 -9.14 -11.56
CA LEU A 282 14.01 -10.01 -11.92
C LEU A 282 14.78 -9.49 -13.14
N SER A 283 14.36 -8.37 -13.75
CA SER A 283 15.04 -7.81 -14.91
C SER A 283 16.45 -7.30 -14.53
N GLY A 284 17.42 -7.54 -15.41
CA GLY A 284 18.81 -7.12 -15.17
C GLY A 284 19.60 -7.96 -14.16
N ARG A 285 19.03 -9.07 -13.67
CA ARG A 285 19.71 -9.97 -12.74
C ARG A 285 21.04 -10.47 -13.33
N PRO A 286 22.16 -10.38 -12.57
CA PRO A 286 23.45 -10.91 -13.00
C PRO A 286 23.40 -12.43 -13.09
N LYS A 287 24.00 -12.98 -14.14
CA LYS A 287 24.12 -14.44 -14.29
C LYS A 287 25.44 -14.91 -13.69
N ASN A 288 25.43 -16.09 -13.09
CA ASN A 288 26.62 -16.72 -12.50
C ASN A 288 27.35 -15.83 -11.48
N ALA A 289 26.62 -15.04 -10.71
CA ALA A 289 27.16 -14.18 -9.65
C ALA A 289 26.88 -14.81 -8.28
N SER A 290 27.90 -14.82 -7.41
CA SER A 290 27.72 -15.14 -6.00
C SER A 290 27.00 -13.99 -5.28
N GLY A 291 26.38 -14.29 -4.15
CA GLY A 291 25.67 -13.29 -3.36
C GLY A 291 24.26 -12.97 -3.81
N THR A 292 23.67 -13.72 -4.75
CA THR A 292 22.28 -13.51 -5.19
C THR A 292 21.41 -14.71 -4.92
N CYS A 293 20.17 -14.49 -4.51
CA CYS A 293 19.13 -15.51 -4.40
C CYS A 293 17.77 -14.93 -4.75
N VAL A 294 16.90 -15.71 -5.36
CA VAL A 294 15.52 -15.28 -5.63
C VAL A 294 14.62 -15.71 -4.48
N ALA A 295 13.91 -14.75 -3.92
CA ALA A 295 12.84 -14.92 -2.95
C ALA A 295 11.49 -15.03 -3.67
N CYS A 296 10.54 -15.72 -3.04
CA CYS A 296 9.13 -15.66 -3.40
C CYS A 296 8.32 -15.26 -2.17
N VAL A 297 7.74 -14.06 -2.20
CA VAL A 297 6.91 -13.52 -1.12
C VAL A 297 5.46 -13.36 -1.57
N MET A 298 4.53 -13.36 -0.61
CA MET A 298 3.13 -13.06 -0.88
C MET A 298 2.85 -11.58 -0.63
N GLU A 299 2.36 -10.91 -1.64
CA GLU A 299 1.79 -9.58 -1.52
C GLU A 299 0.28 -9.68 -1.75
N GLY A 300 -0.48 -9.63 -0.67
CA GLY A 300 -1.89 -9.98 -0.69
C GLY A 300 -2.12 -11.43 -1.10
N SER A 301 -2.85 -11.62 -2.16
CA SER A 301 -3.10 -12.94 -2.77
C SER A 301 -2.07 -13.33 -3.84
N ARG A 302 -1.12 -12.44 -4.18
CA ARG A 302 -0.22 -12.59 -5.32
C ARG A 302 1.19 -12.99 -4.88
N PRO A 303 1.73 -14.12 -5.38
CA PRO A 303 3.14 -14.44 -5.21
C PRO A 303 4.00 -13.51 -6.10
N ILE A 304 5.03 -12.92 -5.52
CA ILE A 304 5.99 -12.06 -6.22
C ILE A 304 7.39 -12.61 -6.02
N LEU A 305 8.12 -12.75 -7.12
CA LEU A 305 9.52 -13.11 -7.09
C LEU A 305 10.38 -11.85 -7.10
N ALA A 306 11.35 -11.79 -6.19
CA ALA A 306 12.28 -10.67 -6.08
C ALA A 306 13.71 -11.16 -5.90
N GLU A 307 14.66 -10.43 -6.47
CA GLU A 307 16.08 -10.69 -6.27
C GLU A 307 16.54 -10.12 -4.93
N VAL A 308 17.19 -10.95 -4.14
CA VAL A 308 17.91 -10.57 -2.93
C VAL A 308 19.39 -10.63 -3.22
N GLN A 309 20.09 -9.52 -3.02
CA GLN A 309 21.53 -9.41 -3.14
C GLN A 309 22.16 -9.30 -1.75
N GLY A 310 23.12 -10.16 -1.45
CA GLY A 310 23.94 -10.15 -0.25
C GLY A 310 25.40 -9.90 -0.61
N LEU A 311 26.04 -8.97 0.08
CA LEU A 311 27.48 -8.76 -0.02
C LEU A 311 28.13 -8.96 1.34
N VAL A 312 29.09 -9.86 1.40
CA VAL A 312 29.87 -10.15 2.60
C VAL A 312 31.35 -9.93 2.29
N THR A 313 32.02 -9.11 3.08
CA THR A 313 33.43 -8.79 2.90
C THR A 313 34.14 -8.69 4.24
N ALA A 314 35.46 -8.90 4.28
CA ALA A 314 36.22 -8.73 5.49
C ALA A 314 36.10 -7.30 6.03
N THR A 315 35.88 -7.14 7.34
CA THR A 315 35.80 -5.81 7.93
C THR A 315 37.17 -5.15 7.96
N GLY A 316 37.23 -3.90 7.49
CA GLY A 316 38.41 -3.05 7.63
C GLY A 316 38.48 -2.29 8.96
N PHE A 317 37.46 -2.43 9.81
CA PHE A 317 37.31 -1.74 11.10
C PHE A 317 37.07 -2.78 12.22
N GLY A 318 37.39 -2.45 13.44
CA GLY A 318 37.27 -3.39 14.57
C GLY A 318 35.86 -3.94 14.82
N THR A 319 34.81 -3.24 14.36
CA THR A 319 33.40 -3.68 14.51
C THR A 319 32.76 -3.91 13.14
N PRO A 320 32.22 -5.12 12.87
CA PRO A 320 31.54 -5.44 11.63
C PRO A 320 30.33 -4.56 11.36
N ARG A 321 30.19 -4.07 10.15
CA ARG A 321 29.05 -3.28 9.71
C ARG A 321 27.91 -4.20 9.21
N ARG A 322 26.69 -3.81 9.52
CA ARG A 322 25.47 -4.47 9.02
C ARG A 322 24.58 -3.42 8.40
N MET A 323 24.15 -3.64 7.17
CA MET A 323 23.22 -2.75 6.49
C MET A 323 22.19 -3.57 5.72
N SER A 324 20.97 -3.10 5.70
CA SER A 324 19.87 -3.75 4.99
C SER A 324 18.98 -2.72 4.32
N THR A 325 18.69 -2.95 3.04
CA THR A 325 17.72 -2.19 2.25
C THR A 325 16.66 -3.15 1.73
N GLY A 326 15.39 -2.86 2.00
CA GLY A 326 14.27 -3.70 1.59
C GLY A 326 14.04 -4.94 2.47
N PHE A 327 14.79 -5.12 3.55
CA PHE A 327 14.60 -6.19 4.54
C PHE A 327 14.88 -5.65 5.96
N ASP A 328 14.19 -6.15 6.98
CA ASP A 328 14.32 -5.66 8.35
C ASP A 328 15.73 -5.91 8.92
N PHE A 329 16.34 -4.86 9.47
CA PHE A 329 17.69 -4.92 10.03
C PHE A 329 17.81 -5.89 11.20
N ASN A 330 16.84 -5.90 12.11
CA ASN A 330 16.89 -6.77 13.31
C ASN A 330 16.75 -8.23 12.89
N ARG A 331 15.89 -8.49 11.89
CA ARG A 331 15.73 -9.83 11.34
C ARG A 331 16.99 -10.32 10.63
N MET A 332 17.66 -9.47 9.84
CA MET A 332 18.98 -9.76 9.26
C MET A 332 20.01 -10.11 10.35
N ALA A 333 20.06 -9.34 11.42
CA ALA A 333 20.99 -9.60 12.55
C ALA A 333 20.71 -10.94 13.22
N MET A 334 19.44 -11.31 13.42
CA MET A 334 19.05 -12.63 13.94
C MET A 334 19.46 -13.76 12.98
N LEU A 335 19.22 -13.61 11.67
CA LEU A 335 19.63 -14.60 10.68
C LEU A 335 21.13 -14.83 10.70
N ILE A 336 21.94 -13.77 10.76
CA ILE A 336 23.41 -13.88 10.88
C ILE A 336 23.80 -14.68 12.13
N ALA A 337 23.19 -14.40 13.28
CA ALA A 337 23.46 -15.15 14.53
C ALA A 337 23.11 -16.65 14.39
N VAL A 338 22.00 -16.97 13.71
CA VAL A 338 21.62 -18.38 13.43
C VAL A 338 22.62 -19.03 12.47
N LEU A 339 23.02 -18.33 11.40
CA LEU A 339 24.02 -18.80 10.44
C LEU A 339 25.35 -19.14 11.13
N GLU A 340 25.81 -18.30 12.04
CA GLU A 340 27.01 -18.54 12.82
C GLU A 340 26.86 -19.73 13.77
N LYS A 341 25.87 -19.66 14.65
CA LYS A 341 25.76 -20.59 15.78
C LYS A 341 25.29 -21.99 15.37
N ARG A 342 24.39 -22.07 14.36
CA ARG A 342 23.71 -23.32 13.97
C ARG A 342 24.21 -23.90 12.67
N ALA A 343 24.57 -23.05 11.72
CA ALA A 343 25.01 -23.51 10.41
C ALA A 343 26.55 -23.50 10.23
N GLY A 344 27.31 -22.85 11.15
CA GLY A 344 28.76 -22.81 11.11
C GLY A 344 29.33 -21.91 10.00
N PHE A 345 28.58 -20.88 9.61
CA PHE A 345 29.02 -19.82 8.71
C PHE A 345 29.45 -18.61 9.55
N PHE A 346 30.73 -18.23 9.52
CA PHE A 346 31.28 -17.23 10.41
C PHE A 346 31.19 -15.82 9.81
N PHE A 347 30.51 -14.89 10.50
CA PHE A 347 30.35 -13.50 10.10
C PHE A 347 30.97 -12.51 11.11
N ASN A 348 31.59 -12.98 12.19
CA ASN A 348 32.06 -12.16 13.30
C ASN A 348 33.18 -11.17 12.92
N THR A 349 33.87 -11.39 11.79
CA THR A 349 34.89 -10.49 11.25
C THR A 349 34.52 -9.97 9.86
N MET A 350 33.27 -10.08 9.48
CA MET A 350 32.77 -9.76 8.15
C MET A 350 31.73 -8.66 8.19
N ASP A 351 31.85 -7.67 7.33
CA ASP A 351 30.78 -6.74 7.01
C ASP A 351 29.73 -7.47 6.18
N ALA A 352 28.45 -7.18 6.39
CA ALA A 352 27.38 -7.79 5.65
C ALA A 352 26.32 -6.77 5.23
N TYR A 353 25.95 -6.82 3.96
CA TYR A 353 25.01 -5.92 3.32
C TYR A 353 23.92 -6.73 2.63
N ILE A 354 22.67 -6.29 2.76
CA ILE A 354 21.51 -6.84 2.02
C ILE A 354 20.88 -5.70 1.22
N ASN A 355 20.58 -6.01 -0.03
CA ASN A 355 19.80 -5.15 -0.90
C ASN A 355 18.72 -6.00 -1.60
N VAL A 356 17.46 -5.62 -1.40
CA VAL A 356 16.35 -6.16 -2.21
C VAL A 356 16.24 -5.30 -3.44
N VAL A 357 16.43 -5.91 -4.60
CA VAL A 357 16.39 -5.19 -5.88
C VAL A 357 14.99 -4.64 -6.12
N SER A 358 14.92 -3.50 -6.80
CA SER A 358 13.67 -2.88 -7.21
C SER A 358 12.84 -2.24 -6.06
N GLY A 359 13.42 -2.02 -4.87
CA GLY A 359 12.77 -1.30 -3.78
C GLY A 359 11.58 -2.02 -3.12
N LEU A 360 11.37 -3.31 -3.42
CA LEU A 360 10.38 -4.13 -2.73
C LEU A 360 10.82 -4.35 -1.28
N ARG A 361 9.87 -4.30 -0.34
CA ARG A 361 10.12 -4.67 1.05
C ARG A 361 9.71 -6.11 1.29
N LEU A 362 10.64 -6.90 1.82
CA LEU A 362 10.40 -8.29 2.19
C LEU A 362 10.06 -8.37 3.69
N ASP A 363 8.81 -8.09 4.03
CA ASP A 363 8.34 -8.10 5.42
C ASP A 363 7.86 -9.50 5.86
N GLU A 364 7.72 -10.43 4.91
CA GLU A 364 7.24 -11.78 5.17
C GLU A 364 8.38 -12.73 5.62
N PRO A 365 8.16 -13.55 6.69
CA PRO A 365 9.14 -14.54 7.14
C PRO A 365 9.59 -15.55 6.08
N ALA A 366 8.80 -15.80 5.07
CA ALA A 366 9.16 -16.69 3.96
C ALA A 366 10.43 -16.25 3.21
N ALA A 367 10.81 -14.96 3.28
CA ALA A 367 12.01 -14.43 2.67
C ALA A 367 13.31 -14.79 3.42
N ASP A 368 13.23 -15.27 4.66
CA ASP A 368 14.42 -15.55 5.48
C ASP A 368 15.41 -16.46 4.80
N LEU A 369 14.89 -17.54 4.19
CA LEU A 369 15.75 -18.53 3.55
C LEU A 369 16.52 -17.94 2.37
N SER A 370 15.88 -17.15 1.52
CA SER A 370 16.54 -16.51 0.37
C SER A 370 17.55 -15.46 0.82
N VAL A 371 17.24 -14.67 1.86
CA VAL A 371 18.17 -13.68 2.45
C VAL A 371 19.39 -14.38 3.05
N ALA A 372 19.17 -15.43 3.85
CA ALA A 372 20.25 -16.22 4.42
C ALA A 372 21.13 -16.85 3.34
N MET A 373 20.53 -17.36 2.27
CA MET A 373 21.25 -18.00 1.16
C MET A 373 22.05 -16.99 0.34
N ALA A 374 21.54 -15.78 0.11
CA ALA A 374 22.29 -14.71 -0.53
C ALA A 374 23.54 -14.33 0.29
N LEU A 375 23.42 -14.19 1.61
CA LEU A 375 24.54 -13.92 2.51
C LEU A 375 25.59 -15.06 2.49
N VAL A 376 25.14 -16.31 2.59
CA VAL A 376 26.05 -17.48 2.59
C VAL A 376 26.70 -17.68 1.23
N SER A 377 25.97 -17.45 0.14
CA SER A 377 26.49 -17.47 -1.23
C SER A 377 27.65 -16.47 -1.40
N SER A 378 27.49 -15.23 -0.93
CA SER A 378 28.53 -14.23 -0.94
C SER A 378 29.71 -14.58 -0.02
N LEU A 379 29.44 -15.09 1.20
CA LEU A 379 30.47 -15.49 2.15
C LEU A 379 31.38 -16.62 1.62
N LYS A 380 30.79 -17.54 0.84
CA LYS A 380 31.48 -18.73 0.29
C LYS A 380 31.93 -18.55 -1.15
N ASP A 381 31.64 -17.42 -1.76
CA ASP A 381 31.80 -17.16 -3.19
C ASP A 381 31.21 -18.26 -4.07
N ALA A 382 30.06 -18.80 -3.65
CA ALA A 382 29.40 -19.93 -4.30
C ALA A 382 28.16 -19.47 -5.04
N VAL A 383 28.08 -19.74 -6.33
CA VAL A 383 26.99 -19.33 -7.20
C VAL A 383 25.73 -20.15 -6.91
N ILE A 384 24.59 -19.45 -6.72
CA ILE A 384 23.26 -20.06 -6.74
C ILE A 384 22.77 -20.05 -8.20
N GLY A 385 22.23 -21.18 -8.66
CA GLY A 385 21.80 -21.32 -10.05
C GLY A 385 20.74 -20.28 -10.46
N ASP A 386 20.81 -19.77 -11.68
CA ASP A 386 19.92 -18.70 -12.19
C ASP A 386 18.44 -19.07 -12.20
N LYS A 387 18.12 -20.36 -12.34
CA LYS A 387 16.76 -20.89 -12.35
C LYS A 387 16.38 -21.58 -11.05
N VAL A 388 16.99 -21.16 -9.95
CA VAL A 388 16.77 -21.70 -8.62
C VAL A 388 16.24 -20.59 -7.71
N LEU A 389 15.26 -20.93 -6.88
CA LEU A 389 14.74 -20.03 -5.86
C LEU A 389 14.57 -20.76 -4.52
N ALA A 390 14.50 -19.98 -3.46
CA ALA A 390 14.27 -20.51 -2.12
C ALA A 390 13.24 -19.67 -1.38
N PHE A 391 12.44 -20.31 -0.54
CA PHE A 391 11.62 -19.63 0.46
C PHE A 391 11.41 -20.51 1.69
N GLY A 392 11.26 -19.88 2.85
CA GLY A 392 11.05 -20.55 4.11
C GLY A 392 11.41 -19.65 5.28
N GLU A 393 10.73 -19.83 6.41
CA GLU A 393 11.06 -19.14 7.65
C GLU A 393 12.20 -19.86 8.35
N ILE A 394 13.16 -19.13 8.91
CA ILE A 394 14.27 -19.68 9.67
C ILE A 394 14.03 -19.45 11.16
N GLY A 395 13.94 -20.56 11.93
CA GLY A 395 13.86 -20.50 13.39
C GLY A 395 15.23 -20.37 14.05
N LEU A 396 15.25 -19.94 15.32
CA LEU A 396 16.48 -19.70 16.09
C LEU A 396 17.33 -20.96 16.37
N ALA A 397 16.74 -22.15 16.22
CA ALA A 397 17.48 -23.40 16.29
C ALA A 397 18.12 -23.82 14.94
N GLY A 398 17.91 -23.03 13.87
CA GLY A 398 18.41 -23.29 12.53
C GLY A 398 17.51 -24.20 11.69
N GLU A 399 16.30 -24.48 12.16
CA GLU A 399 15.27 -25.24 11.45
C GLU A 399 14.58 -24.36 10.39
N ILE A 400 14.14 -24.98 9.30
CA ILE A 400 13.32 -24.36 8.26
C ILE A 400 11.85 -24.68 8.53
N ARG A 401 11.05 -23.65 8.80
CA ARG A 401 9.63 -23.73 9.14
C ARG A 401 8.75 -23.58 7.91
N ALA A 402 7.57 -24.20 7.98
CA ALA A 402 6.56 -24.10 6.94
C ALA A 402 6.05 -22.65 6.79
N VAL A 403 5.73 -22.30 5.55
CA VAL A 403 5.16 -21.00 5.18
C VAL A 403 3.79 -21.17 4.53
N SER A 404 2.98 -20.14 4.55
CA SER A 404 1.67 -20.10 3.89
C SER A 404 1.80 -20.08 2.37
N HIS A 405 0.73 -20.47 1.67
CA HIS A 405 0.59 -20.36 0.22
C HIS A 405 1.73 -21.02 -0.60
N CYS A 406 2.33 -22.10 -0.08
CA CYS A 406 3.47 -22.76 -0.71
C CYS A 406 3.17 -23.20 -2.15
N GLU A 407 1.97 -23.73 -2.42
CA GLU A 407 1.58 -24.18 -3.76
C GLU A 407 1.55 -23.04 -4.77
N GLN A 408 0.98 -21.90 -4.40
CA GLN A 408 0.94 -20.70 -5.25
C GLN A 408 2.33 -20.16 -5.57
N ARG A 409 3.25 -20.18 -4.58
CA ARG A 409 4.66 -19.77 -4.78
C ARG A 409 5.37 -20.66 -5.78
N VAL A 410 5.17 -21.97 -5.68
CA VAL A 410 5.79 -22.95 -6.59
C VAL A 410 5.20 -22.83 -7.99
N GLN A 411 3.87 -22.63 -8.12
CA GLN A 411 3.20 -22.42 -9.41
C GLN A 411 3.75 -21.17 -10.11
N GLU A 412 3.90 -20.05 -9.39
CA GLU A 412 4.45 -18.82 -9.95
C GLU A 412 5.91 -19.02 -10.41
N ALA A 413 6.70 -19.71 -9.61
CA ALA A 413 8.07 -20.06 -9.99
C ALA A 413 8.10 -20.87 -11.31
N GLY A 414 7.24 -21.87 -11.44
CA GLY A 414 7.12 -22.67 -12.66
C GLY A 414 6.69 -21.84 -13.86
N ARG A 415 5.69 -20.97 -13.68
CA ARG A 415 5.20 -20.04 -14.71
C ARG A 415 6.30 -19.12 -15.26
N LEU A 416 7.24 -18.74 -14.40
CA LEU A 416 8.38 -17.87 -14.74
C LEU A 416 9.62 -18.64 -15.22
N GLY A 417 9.52 -19.96 -15.40
CA GLY A 417 10.58 -20.80 -15.95
C GLY A 417 11.70 -21.15 -14.98
N PHE A 418 11.46 -21.02 -13.67
CA PHE A 418 12.36 -21.60 -12.68
C PHE A 418 12.31 -23.13 -12.77
N GLN A 419 13.45 -23.78 -12.49
CA GLN A 419 13.59 -25.23 -12.62
C GLN A 419 13.67 -25.91 -11.26
N ARG A 420 14.15 -25.20 -10.23
CA ARG A 420 14.30 -25.76 -8.89
C ARG A 420 13.76 -24.80 -7.83
N CYS A 421 12.99 -25.36 -6.89
CA CYS A 421 12.48 -24.67 -5.71
C CYS A 421 12.99 -25.36 -4.45
N VAL A 422 13.73 -24.64 -3.60
CA VAL A 422 14.12 -25.12 -2.28
C VAL A 422 13.11 -24.63 -1.25
N ILE A 423 12.41 -25.55 -0.60
CA ILE A 423 11.25 -25.27 0.22
C ILE A 423 11.30 -25.97 1.58
N PRO A 424 10.53 -25.54 2.58
CA PRO A 424 10.44 -26.24 3.85
C PRO A 424 9.91 -27.67 3.69
N PHE A 425 10.53 -28.63 4.38
CA PHE A 425 10.14 -30.05 4.33
C PHE A 425 8.65 -30.27 4.66
N HIS A 426 8.11 -29.52 5.61
CA HIS A 426 6.72 -29.66 6.01
C HIS A 426 5.73 -29.22 4.91
N ASN A 427 6.07 -28.21 4.11
CA ASN A 427 5.26 -27.79 2.98
C ASN A 427 5.27 -28.79 1.82
N TYR A 428 6.36 -29.55 1.63
CA TYR A 428 6.46 -30.52 0.53
C TYR A 428 5.35 -31.58 0.57
N LYS A 429 4.88 -31.96 1.76
CA LYS A 429 3.84 -32.99 1.91
C LYS A 429 2.49 -32.54 1.36
N SER A 430 2.16 -31.24 1.48
CA SER A 430 0.88 -30.66 1.06
C SER A 430 0.80 -30.31 -0.43
N LEU A 431 1.92 -30.33 -1.16
CA LEU A 431 1.94 -30.01 -2.58
C LEU A 431 1.28 -31.09 -3.44
N SER A 432 0.62 -30.69 -4.52
CA SER A 432 0.03 -31.56 -5.51
C SER A 432 1.07 -32.44 -6.21
N ARG A 433 0.64 -33.60 -6.71
CA ARG A 433 1.54 -34.54 -7.42
C ARG A 433 2.03 -33.97 -8.74
N ASP A 434 1.25 -33.16 -9.40
CA ASP A 434 1.59 -32.61 -10.71
C ASP A 434 2.69 -31.55 -10.62
N LEU A 435 2.64 -30.66 -9.67
CA LEU A 435 3.74 -29.71 -9.41
C LEU A 435 5.06 -30.39 -9.09
N LYS A 436 5.01 -31.52 -8.35
CA LYS A 436 6.22 -32.32 -8.05
C LYS A 436 6.84 -33.01 -9.27
N LYS A 437 6.11 -33.13 -10.38
CA LYS A 437 6.63 -33.67 -11.64
C LYS A 437 7.17 -32.58 -12.56
N GLU A 438 6.58 -31.37 -12.49
CA GLU A 438 6.93 -30.27 -13.38
C GLU A 438 8.18 -29.52 -12.93
N LEU A 439 8.45 -29.50 -11.62
CA LEU A 439 9.54 -28.74 -11.00
C LEU A 439 10.38 -29.65 -10.09
N ASP A 440 11.69 -29.42 -10.07
CA ASP A 440 12.60 -30.02 -9.10
C ASP A 440 12.40 -29.33 -7.73
N ILE A 441 11.55 -29.92 -6.89
CA ILE A 441 11.22 -29.40 -5.58
C ILE A 441 12.05 -30.11 -4.52
N VAL A 442 12.98 -29.36 -3.90
CA VAL A 442 13.89 -29.88 -2.89
C VAL A 442 13.42 -29.51 -1.49
N PRO A 443 12.89 -30.47 -0.72
CA PRO A 443 12.49 -30.21 0.65
C PRO A 443 13.69 -30.18 1.60
N VAL A 444 13.81 -29.12 2.41
CA VAL A 444 14.91 -28.92 3.35
C VAL A 444 14.42 -28.77 4.79
N ARG A 445 15.23 -29.21 5.75
CA ARG A 445 14.93 -29.12 7.19
C ARG A 445 15.81 -28.09 7.89
N THR A 446 17.03 -27.92 7.41
CA THR A 446 18.03 -27.05 8.01
C THR A 446 18.63 -26.09 6.99
N VAL A 447 19.22 -25.00 7.49
CA VAL A 447 19.92 -24.01 6.66
C VAL A 447 21.08 -24.65 5.87
N ARG A 448 21.77 -25.65 6.44
CA ARG A 448 22.86 -26.37 5.75
C ARG A 448 22.36 -27.17 4.57
N ASP A 449 21.24 -27.89 4.75
CA ASP A 449 20.62 -28.65 3.66
C ASP A 449 20.24 -27.73 2.50
N ALA A 450 19.67 -26.55 2.83
CA ALA A 450 19.27 -25.55 1.84
C ALA A 450 20.46 -25.05 1.03
N PHE A 451 21.58 -24.70 1.67
CA PHE A 451 22.76 -24.23 0.96
C PHE A 451 23.31 -25.29 -0.01
N SER A 452 23.39 -26.54 0.45
CA SER A 452 23.84 -27.66 -0.40
C SER A 452 22.91 -27.94 -1.58
N ALA A 453 21.62 -27.62 -1.46
CA ALA A 453 20.62 -27.82 -2.51
C ALA A 453 20.59 -26.68 -3.55
N LEU A 454 21.04 -25.47 -3.17
CA LEU A 454 20.98 -24.27 -4.01
C LEU A 454 22.25 -24.05 -4.83
N THR A 455 23.42 -24.49 -4.32
CA THR A 455 24.69 -24.29 -5.00
C THR A 455 24.87 -25.27 -6.14
N VAL A 456 25.38 -24.79 -7.25
CA VAL A 456 25.82 -25.64 -8.37
C VAL A 456 27.05 -26.41 -7.88
N LYS A 457 26.99 -27.74 -7.91
CA LYS A 457 28.20 -28.52 -7.73
C LYS A 457 29.01 -28.40 -9.01
N GLU A 458 30.23 -27.87 -8.88
CA GLU A 458 31.23 -27.96 -9.93
C GLU A 458 31.49 -29.41 -10.37
#